data_273da8dc64bbf5107814852d47394769
#
_entry.id   273da8dc64bbf5107814852d47394769
#
_cell.length_a   1.000
_cell.length_b   1.000
_cell.length_c   1.000
_cell.angle_alpha   90.00
_cell.angle_beta   90.00
_cell.angle_gamma   90.00
#
_symmetry.space_group_name_H-M   'P 1'
#
loop_
_entity.id
_entity.type
_entity.pdbx_description
1 polymer ?
#
loop_
_entity_poly.entity_id
_entity_poly.type
_entity_poly.pdbx_seq_one_letter_code
_entity_poly.pdbx_strand_id
1 'polypeptide(L)'
;MNLRYAKRSEDTEQINVASWAAWNERQYPELKWLHHIPNGGSRNKAEAVKLKQMGVKAGVSDLCLPYPKGIYCGLYIEMKFGDGKHQKSQKEFL
;
A
#
# COMPACT_ATOMS: atom_id res chain seq x y z
N MET A 1 8.81 0.67 17.42
CA MET A 1 8.80 -0.81 17.37
C MET A 1 10.12 -1.32 16.80
N ASN A 2 10.70 -2.34 17.42
CA ASN A 2 11.94 -2.93 16.92
C ASN A 2 11.60 -4.06 15.94
N LEU A 3 11.65 -3.78 14.65
CA LEU A 3 11.28 -4.74 13.61
C LEU A 3 12.31 -5.84 13.39
N ARG A 4 13.51 -5.72 14.00
CA ARG A 4 14.55 -6.74 13.84
C ARG A 4 14.11 -8.12 14.33
N TYR A 5 13.23 -8.19 15.34
CA TYR A 5 12.74 -9.43 15.91
C TYR A 5 11.36 -9.82 15.42
N ALA A 6 10.74 -9.01 14.57
CA ALA A 6 9.43 -9.34 14.02
C ALA A 6 9.57 -10.37 12.91
N LYS A 7 8.60 -11.27 12.81
CA LYS A 7 8.54 -12.21 11.68
C LYS A 7 8.34 -11.42 10.39
N ARG A 8 9.15 -11.72 9.39
CA ARG A 8 9.04 -11.05 8.09
C ARG A 8 7.74 -11.46 7.39
N SER A 9 7.07 -10.50 6.79
CA SER A 9 5.83 -10.67 6.06
C SER A 9 5.62 -9.46 5.16
N GLU A 10 4.58 -9.49 4.33
CA GLU A 10 4.22 -8.30 3.55
C GLU A 10 3.92 -7.13 4.47
N ASP A 11 3.24 -7.37 5.59
CA ASP A 11 2.89 -6.32 6.54
C ASP A 11 4.14 -5.68 7.16
N THR A 12 5.10 -6.48 7.61
CA THR A 12 6.32 -5.94 8.22
C THR A 12 7.18 -5.23 7.17
N GLU A 13 7.22 -5.72 5.95
CA GLU A 13 7.94 -5.04 4.87
C GLU A 13 7.29 -3.70 4.52
N GLN A 14 5.97 -3.64 4.53
CA GLN A 14 5.25 -2.38 4.31
C GLN A 14 5.51 -1.38 5.43
N ILE A 15 5.53 -1.84 6.68
CA ILE A 15 5.88 -1.00 7.83
C ILE A 15 7.29 -0.43 7.66
N ASN A 16 8.22 -1.24 7.15
CA ASN A 16 9.58 -0.78 6.87
C ASN A 16 9.60 0.33 5.82
N VAL A 17 8.82 0.20 4.76
CA VAL A 17 8.71 1.24 3.72
C VAL A 17 8.15 2.53 4.31
N ALA A 18 7.08 2.43 5.09
CA ALA A 18 6.46 3.60 5.72
C ALA A 18 7.42 4.28 6.68
N SER A 19 8.17 3.50 7.46
CA SER A 19 9.19 4.02 8.37
C SER A 19 10.32 4.71 7.62
N TRP A 20 10.79 4.10 6.54
CA TRP A 20 11.81 4.70 5.68
C TRP A 20 11.34 6.06 5.14
N ALA A 21 10.10 6.12 4.68
CA ALA A 21 9.54 7.37 4.15
C ALA A 21 9.50 8.47 5.22
N ALA A 22 9.07 8.11 6.44
CA ALA A 22 9.03 9.05 7.54
C ALA A 22 10.43 9.58 7.89
N TRP A 23 11.43 8.70 7.90
CA TRP A 23 12.82 9.08 8.19
C TRP A 23 13.43 9.97 7.12
N ASN A 24 12.98 9.84 5.86
CA ASN A 24 13.55 10.58 4.73
C ASN A 24 12.71 11.79 4.30
N GLU A 25 11.68 12.10 5.05
CA GLU A 25 10.75 13.19 4.73
C GLU A 25 11.43 14.55 4.70
N ARG A 26 12.46 14.76 5.54
CA ARG A 26 13.20 16.01 5.56
C ARG A 26 13.97 16.23 4.27
N GLN A 27 14.53 15.16 3.71
CA GLN A 27 15.30 15.23 2.47
C GLN A 27 14.38 15.24 1.25
N TYR A 28 13.28 14.48 1.31
CA TYR A 28 12.29 14.36 0.24
C TYR A 28 10.90 14.69 0.79
N PRO A 29 10.55 15.98 0.86
CA PRO A 29 9.28 16.39 1.51
C PRO A 29 8.03 15.75 0.94
N GLU A 30 8.05 15.34 -0.33
CA GLU A 30 6.91 14.67 -0.97
C GLU A 30 6.57 13.33 -0.32
N LEU A 31 7.51 12.72 0.41
CA LEU A 31 7.26 11.44 1.09
C LEU A 31 6.21 11.54 2.19
N LYS A 32 5.90 12.74 2.66
CA LYS A 32 4.83 12.91 3.65
C LYS A 32 3.46 12.50 3.10
N TRP A 33 3.32 12.46 1.78
CA TRP A 33 2.06 12.09 1.13
C TRP A 33 1.94 10.59 0.85
N LEU A 34 3.00 9.82 1.09
CA LEU A 34 2.95 8.37 0.95
C LEU A 34 1.98 7.80 1.97
N HIS A 35 1.03 7.00 1.52
CA HIS A 35 0.01 6.45 2.40
C HIS A 35 -0.43 5.06 1.96
N HIS A 36 -0.97 4.31 2.92
CA HIS A 36 -1.51 2.97 2.70
C HIS A 36 -2.98 3.06 2.29
N ILE A 37 -3.34 2.22 1.35
CA ILE A 37 -4.73 2.05 0.92
C ILE A 37 -5.21 0.71 1.47
N PRO A 38 -5.96 0.69 2.59
CA PRO A 38 -6.40 -0.57 3.18
C PRO A 38 -7.48 -1.21 2.31
N ASN A 39 -7.07 -2.23 1.57
CA ASN A 39 -7.92 -2.87 0.58
C ASN A 39 -7.96 -4.38 0.78
N GLY A 40 -7.85 -4.83 2.00
CA GLY A 40 -7.86 -6.25 2.31
C GLY A 40 -8.32 -6.47 3.74
N GLY A 41 -8.18 -7.71 4.18
CA GLY A 41 -8.52 -8.10 5.54
C GLY A 41 -9.93 -8.64 5.67
N SER A 42 -10.19 -9.24 6.83
CA SER A 42 -11.49 -9.81 7.14
C SER A 42 -12.49 -8.72 7.46
N ARG A 43 -13.59 -8.70 6.72
CA ARG A 43 -14.70 -7.79 6.96
C ARG A 43 -15.98 -8.56 6.86
N ASN A 44 -17.00 -8.19 7.65
CA ASN A 44 -18.29 -8.81 7.51
C ASN A 44 -18.93 -8.40 6.18
N LYS A 45 -19.91 -9.17 5.74
CA LYS A 45 -20.53 -8.99 4.43
C LYS A 45 -21.19 -7.62 4.27
N ALA A 46 -21.86 -7.13 5.31
CA ALA A 46 -22.55 -5.83 5.26
C ALA A 46 -21.53 -4.69 5.14
N GLU A 47 -20.42 -4.77 5.87
CA GLU A 47 -19.36 -3.78 5.81
C GLU A 47 -18.70 -3.78 4.43
N ALA A 48 -18.44 -4.96 3.86
CA ALA A 48 -17.84 -5.09 2.55
C ALA A 48 -18.71 -4.46 1.47
N VAL A 49 -20.03 -4.70 1.52
CA VAL A 49 -20.98 -4.11 0.57
C VAL A 49 -20.96 -2.57 0.69
N LYS A 50 -21.00 -2.06 1.91
CA LYS A 50 -20.99 -0.62 2.15
C LYS A 50 -19.74 0.03 1.58
N LEU A 51 -18.57 -0.56 1.84
CA LEU A 51 -17.30 -0.02 1.34
C LEU A 51 -17.26 -0.04 -0.19
N LYS A 52 -17.77 -1.09 -0.81
CA LYS A 52 -17.84 -1.17 -2.26
C LYS A 52 -18.73 -0.05 -2.83
N GLN A 53 -19.89 0.20 -2.19
CA GLN A 53 -20.78 1.29 -2.58
C GLN A 53 -20.09 2.67 -2.43
N MET A 54 -19.21 2.80 -1.46
CA MET A 54 -18.45 4.03 -1.23
C MET A 54 -17.29 4.20 -2.22
N GLY A 55 -17.04 3.23 -3.07
CA GLY A 55 -16.02 3.35 -4.10
C GLY A 55 -14.75 2.56 -3.88
N VAL A 56 -14.69 1.71 -2.86
CA VAL A 56 -13.53 0.85 -2.65
C VAL A 56 -13.44 -0.16 -3.79
N LYS A 57 -12.27 -0.27 -4.39
CA LYS A 57 -12.01 -1.16 -5.53
C LYS A 57 -11.06 -2.27 -5.13
N ALA A 58 -11.39 -3.50 -5.55
CA ALA A 58 -10.47 -4.63 -5.39
C ALA A 58 -9.25 -4.43 -6.30
N GLY A 59 -8.09 -4.93 -5.86
CA GLY A 59 -6.88 -4.91 -6.68
C GLY A 59 -6.08 -3.62 -6.63
N VAL A 60 -6.53 -2.62 -5.89
CA VAL A 60 -5.74 -1.40 -5.70
C VAL A 60 -4.48 -1.73 -4.92
N SER A 61 -3.37 -1.13 -5.31
CA SER A 61 -2.07 -1.38 -4.67
C SER A 61 -2.04 -0.91 -3.22
N ASP A 62 -1.07 -1.45 -2.46
CA ASP A 62 -1.00 -1.24 -1.00
C ASP A 62 -0.70 0.20 -0.61
N LEU A 63 0.17 0.86 -1.37
CA LEU A 63 0.62 2.22 -1.05
C LEU A 63 0.46 3.12 -2.27
N CYS A 64 0.27 4.40 -1.99
CA CYS A 64 0.21 5.42 -3.03
C CYS A 64 1.03 6.63 -2.63
N LEU A 65 1.81 7.15 -3.58
CA LEU A 65 2.49 8.43 -3.47
C LEU A 65 1.92 9.36 -4.55
N PRO A 66 0.99 10.25 -4.21
CA PRO A 66 0.35 11.13 -5.19
C PRO A 66 1.21 12.36 -5.48
N TYR A 67 2.38 12.11 -6.05
CA TYR A 67 3.34 13.17 -6.37
C TYR A 67 3.78 13.01 -7.83
N PRO A 68 3.51 13.99 -8.68
CA PRO A 68 3.87 13.91 -10.10
C PRO A 68 5.37 14.07 -10.29
N LYS A 69 5.93 13.25 -11.16
CA LYS A 69 7.35 13.35 -11.52
C LYS A 69 7.56 12.89 -12.95
N GLY A 70 8.21 13.72 -13.76
CA GLY A 70 8.38 13.44 -15.16
C GLY A 70 7.02 13.37 -15.86
N ILE A 71 6.80 12.27 -16.58
CA ILE A 71 5.52 12.03 -17.26
C ILE A 71 4.49 11.35 -16.38
N TYR A 72 4.84 11.01 -15.13
CA TYR A 72 3.99 10.25 -14.22
C TYR A 72 3.21 11.18 -13.30
N CYS A 73 1.95 10.85 -13.05
CA CYS A 73 1.07 11.62 -12.16
C CYS A 73 1.16 11.19 -10.71
N GLY A 74 1.81 10.06 -10.44
CA GLY A 74 1.97 9.51 -9.09
C GLY A 74 2.56 8.13 -9.16
N LEU A 75 2.61 7.45 -8.01
CA LEU A 75 3.21 6.13 -7.89
C LEU A 75 2.34 5.23 -7.01
N TYR A 76 2.03 4.04 -7.51
CA TYR A 76 1.42 2.98 -6.72
C TYR A 76 2.46 1.91 -6.41
N ILE A 77 2.46 1.41 -5.19
CA ILE A 77 3.42 0.40 -4.74
C ILE A 77 2.65 -0.82 -4.24
N GLU A 78 2.89 -1.96 -4.87
CA GLU A 78 2.35 -3.24 -4.45
C GLU A 78 3.42 -4.01 -3.68
N MET A 79 3.10 -4.39 -2.44
CA MET A 79 4.04 -5.13 -1.60
C MET A 79 3.96 -6.62 -1.91
N LYS A 80 5.11 -7.25 -2.05
CA LYS A 80 5.22 -8.71 -2.22
C LYS A 80 6.30 -9.25 -1.31
N PHE A 81 6.08 -10.48 -0.82
CA PHE A 81 7.04 -11.16 0.03
C PHE A 81 7.14 -12.62 -0.40
N GLY A 82 8.38 -13.10 -0.56
CA GLY A 82 8.61 -14.49 -0.99
C GLY A 82 8.09 -14.75 -2.40
N ASP A 83 7.30 -15.81 -2.55
CA ASP A 83 6.74 -16.22 -3.85
C ASP A 83 5.37 -15.60 -4.13
N GLY A 84 5.06 -14.51 -3.48
CA GLY A 84 3.78 -13.82 -3.67
C GLY A 84 3.51 -13.48 -5.12
N LYS A 85 2.28 -13.74 -5.56
CA LYS A 85 1.84 -13.46 -6.93
C LYS A 85 0.71 -12.43 -6.90
N HIS A 86 0.60 -11.69 -7.99
CA HIS A 86 -0.54 -10.78 -8.15
C HIS A 86 -1.83 -11.58 -8.22
N GLN A 87 -2.84 -11.14 -7.48
CA GLN A 87 -4.20 -11.63 -7.65
C GLN A 87 -4.75 -11.11 -8.98
N LYS A 88 -5.78 -11.78 -9.50
CA LYS A 88 -6.38 -11.37 -10.77
C LYS A 88 -6.81 -9.90 -10.74
N SER A 89 -7.47 -9.47 -9.67
CA SER A 89 -7.94 -8.09 -9.55
C SER A 89 -6.80 -7.08 -9.54
N GLN A 90 -5.65 -7.44 -8.93
CA GLN A 90 -4.47 -6.58 -8.93
C GLN A 90 -3.89 -6.44 -10.34
N LYS A 91 -3.86 -7.54 -11.10
CA LYS A 91 -3.38 -7.50 -12.48
C LYS A 91 -4.26 -6.63 -13.36
N GLU A 92 -5.57 -6.66 -13.15
CA GLU A 92 -6.50 -5.82 -13.90
C GLU A 92 -6.33 -4.34 -13.56
N PHE A 93 -5.98 -4.02 -12.30
CA PHE A 93 -5.76 -2.64 -11.88
C PHE A 93 -4.44 -2.08 -12.42
N LEU A 94 -3.39 -2.90 -12.35
CA LEU A 94 -2.05 -2.47 -12.77
C LEU A 94 -1.91 -2.41 -14.29
#